data_bcc147c730a8f419c6260d78e2926185
#
_entry.id   bcc147c730a8f419c6260d78e2926185
#
_cell.length_a   1.000
_cell.length_b   1.000
_cell.length_c   1.000
_cell.angle_alpha   90.00
_cell.angle_beta   90.00
_cell.angle_gamma   90.00
#
_symmetry.space_group_name_H-M   'P 1'
#
loop_
_entity.id
_entity.type
_entity.pdbx_description
1 polymer ?
#
loop_
_entity_poly.entity_id
_entity_poly.type
_entity_poly.pdbx_seq_one_letter_code
_entity_poly.pdbx_strand_id
1 'polypeptide(L)'
;MKHNVLTFLFLTFTAVAFSQTQENLLMERFFMNAFNPAYVGSEGKSIAIVTRTTWSGVTQAPRSNYLYYSGAPKKNLSFGVSVISNKIYIDTRNQYAVDASYKLKLGGQYTLNLGLKAGIASKKTNLEDLDRITTESNPFITTTNQGNYPVFGAGFLIQGEKLYFSLGTPNFLNPEKFIDDSSFIQNQNPILYMAAGYSIDLGFFDSTINPYVTSRIITGVPNQMSIGGNFNFKNIFEIGMGYKSIDYAYVMFMLKLKMGIDIGYATDFGVGNNSNISRTGFELFAKYRF
;
A
#
# COMPACT_ATOMS: atom_id res chain seq x y z
N MET A 1 29.31 37.21 -17.91
CA MET A 1 29.15 35.73 -18.06
C MET A 1 28.94 34.96 -16.75
N LYS A 2 29.51 35.36 -15.59
CA LYS A 2 29.33 34.62 -14.31
C LYS A 2 27.93 34.71 -13.72
N HIS A 3 27.17 35.80 -13.93
CA HIS A 3 25.82 35.95 -13.40
C HIS A 3 24.76 35.10 -14.16
N ASN A 4 24.96 34.84 -15.44
CA ASN A 4 24.01 34.06 -16.23
C ASN A 4 24.08 32.56 -15.94
N VAL A 5 25.23 32.06 -15.47
CA VAL A 5 25.39 30.65 -15.08
C VAL A 5 24.70 30.40 -13.74
N LEU A 6 24.75 31.37 -12.80
CA LEU A 6 24.07 31.25 -11.50
C LEU A 6 22.54 31.30 -11.65
N THR A 7 22.03 32.14 -12.57
CA THR A 7 20.59 32.23 -12.87
C THR A 7 20.09 30.96 -13.58
N PHE A 8 20.91 30.36 -14.42
CA PHE A 8 20.56 29.07 -15.08
C PHE A 8 20.57 27.92 -14.09
N LEU A 9 21.48 27.92 -13.11
CA LEU A 9 21.51 26.91 -12.04
C LEU A 9 20.31 27.04 -11.08
N PHE A 10 19.78 28.25 -10.89
CA PHE A 10 18.62 28.49 -10.03
C PHE A 10 17.28 28.10 -10.70
N LEU A 11 17.24 28.17 -12.03
CA LEU A 11 16.04 27.78 -12.82
C LEU A 11 15.87 26.25 -12.98
N THR A 12 16.91 25.47 -12.73
CA THR A 12 16.83 24.00 -12.77
C THR A 12 16.36 23.37 -11.44
N PHE A 13 16.16 24.16 -10.39
CA PHE A 13 15.69 23.71 -9.08
C PHE A 13 14.21 24.02 -8.83
N THR A 14 13.38 24.02 -9.87
CA THR A 14 11.94 23.90 -9.67
C THR A 14 11.66 22.45 -9.28
N ALA A 15 11.75 22.16 -7.97
CA ALA A 15 11.24 20.92 -7.41
C ALA A 15 9.75 20.86 -7.73
N VAL A 16 9.38 20.05 -8.71
CA VAL A 16 7.98 19.74 -9.00
C VAL A 16 7.51 18.93 -7.81
N ALA A 17 6.82 19.59 -6.89
CA ALA A 17 6.17 18.94 -5.76
C ALA A 17 4.98 18.14 -6.30
N PHE A 18 5.20 16.89 -6.67
CA PHE A 18 4.12 15.96 -6.96
C PHE A 18 3.49 15.56 -5.63
N SER A 19 2.30 16.07 -5.35
CA SER A 19 1.47 15.60 -4.26
C SER A 19 1.05 14.16 -4.56
N GLN A 20 1.63 13.22 -3.81
CA GLN A 20 1.31 11.79 -3.95
C GLN A 20 0.10 11.47 -3.06
N THR A 21 -1.07 11.32 -3.67
CA THR A 21 -2.34 11.03 -3.00
C THR A 21 -2.60 9.55 -2.74
N GLN A 22 -1.60 8.67 -2.92
CA GLN A 22 -1.84 7.24 -2.79
C GLN A 22 -1.19 6.63 -1.55
N GLU A 23 -1.89 5.66 -1.01
CA GLU A 23 -1.69 4.99 0.24
C GLU A 23 -0.36 4.26 0.33
N ASN A 24 0.25 4.37 1.48
CA ASN A 24 1.55 3.80 1.75
C ASN A 24 1.50 3.06 3.08
N LEU A 25 1.23 1.74 3.06
CA LEU A 25 1.26 0.92 4.27
C LEU A 25 2.70 0.78 4.79
N LEU A 26 2.87 0.70 6.10
CA LEU A 26 4.16 0.44 6.74
C LEU A 26 4.44 -1.07 6.80
N MET A 27 3.40 -1.84 7.09
CA MET A 27 3.46 -3.29 7.19
C MET A 27 3.11 -3.97 5.86
N GLU A 28 3.53 -3.40 4.72
CA GLU A 28 3.21 -3.88 3.36
C GLU A 28 3.46 -5.38 3.19
N ARG A 29 4.58 -5.89 3.72
CA ARG A 29 4.97 -7.30 3.62
C ARG A 29 3.88 -8.25 4.13
N PHE A 30 3.13 -7.86 5.15
CA PHE A 30 2.08 -8.69 5.77
C PHE A 30 0.73 -8.53 5.10
N PHE A 31 0.62 -7.59 4.16
CA PHE A 31 -0.64 -7.25 3.50
C PHE A 31 -0.49 -7.10 1.98
N MET A 32 0.42 -7.87 1.38
CA MET A 32 0.74 -7.79 -0.05
C MET A 32 -0.45 -8.10 -0.97
N ASN A 33 -1.45 -8.83 -0.51
CA ASN A 33 -2.70 -9.10 -1.25
C ASN A 33 -3.51 -7.83 -1.57
N ALA A 34 -3.34 -6.73 -0.86
CA ALA A 34 -3.93 -5.45 -1.24
C ALA A 34 -3.41 -4.97 -2.60
N PHE A 35 -2.14 -5.24 -2.88
CA PHE A 35 -1.39 -4.74 -4.02
C PHE A 35 -1.23 -5.75 -5.16
N ASN A 36 -1.23 -7.05 -4.82
CA ASN A 36 -1.00 -8.13 -5.78
C ASN A 36 -1.92 -9.33 -5.50
N PRO A 37 -2.87 -9.64 -6.40
CA PRO A 37 -3.81 -10.73 -6.21
C PRO A 37 -3.17 -12.13 -6.17
N ALA A 38 -1.93 -12.29 -6.62
CA ALA A 38 -1.20 -13.56 -6.57
C ALA A 38 -0.89 -14.05 -5.15
N TYR A 39 -0.98 -13.19 -4.14
CA TYR A 39 -0.80 -13.57 -2.74
C TYR A 39 -2.01 -14.29 -2.12
N VAL A 40 -3.15 -14.32 -2.79
CA VAL A 40 -4.34 -15.04 -2.31
C VAL A 40 -4.02 -16.52 -2.15
N GLY A 41 -4.26 -17.05 -0.95
CA GLY A 41 -4.02 -18.46 -0.61
C GLY A 41 -2.55 -18.83 -0.45
N SER A 42 -1.58 -17.92 -0.64
CA SER A 42 -0.16 -18.22 -0.49
C SER A 42 0.23 -18.59 0.95
N GLU A 43 -0.45 -17.98 1.92
CA GLU A 43 -0.26 -18.21 3.36
C GLU A 43 -1.41 -19.01 4.01
N GLY A 44 -2.29 -19.62 3.20
CA GLY A 44 -3.45 -20.36 3.68
C GLY A 44 -4.69 -19.49 3.89
N LYS A 45 -5.64 -20.01 4.68
CA LYS A 45 -6.90 -19.33 4.95
C LYS A 45 -6.75 -18.30 6.06
N SER A 46 -7.11 -17.05 5.78
CA SER A 46 -6.97 -15.97 6.75
C SER A 46 -7.94 -14.81 6.47
N ILE A 47 -8.19 -14.03 7.51
CA ILE A 47 -8.80 -12.70 7.43
C ILE A 47 -7.84 -11.70 8.07
N ALA A 48 -7.67 -10.53 7.47
CA ALA A 48 -6.82 -9.49 8.01
C ALA A 48 -7.46 -8.11 7.86
N ILE A 49 -7.17 -7.25 8.80
CA ILE A 49 -7.56 -5.84 8.81
C ILE A 49 -6.34 -4.97 9.10
N VAL A 50 -6.24 -3.87 8.38
CA VAL A 50 -5.23 -2.84 8.60
C VAL A 50 -5.92 -1.49 8.67
N THR A 51 -5.53 -0.69 9.65
CA THR A 51 -5.93 0.71 9.75
C THR A 51 -4.67 1.55 9.85
N ARG A 52 -4.52 2.51 8.94
CA ARG A 52 -3.42 3.48 8.94
C ARG A 52 -3.95 4.89 9.06
N THR A 53 -3.33 5.68 9.91
CA THR A 53 -3.51 7.13 10.00
C THR A 53 -2.17 7.79 9.72
N THR A 54 -2.11 8.66 8.72
CA THR A 54 -0.94 9.47 8.40
C THR A 54 -1.12 10.85 9.02
N TRP A 55 -0.04 11.51 9.47
CA TRP A 55 -0.08 12.82 10.14
C TRP A 55 -0.96 12.82 11.40
N SER A 56 -0.64 11.94 12.32
CA SER A 56 -1.34 11.85 13.61
C SER A 56 -1.40 13.20 14.31
N GLY A 57 -2.57 13.56 14.82
CA GLY A 57 -2.82 14.84 15.48
C GLY A 57 -3.25 15.98 14.55
N VAL A 58 -3.30 15.76 13.23
CA VAL A 58 -3.83 16.74 12.28
C VAL A 58 -5.33 16.49 12.08
N THR A 59 -6.13 17.57 12.10
CA THR A 59 -7.56 17.48 11.78
C THR A 59 -7.75 16.98 10.35
N GLN A 60 -8.66 16.01 10.14
CA GLN A 60 -8.92 15.37 8.83
C GLN A 60 -7.69 14.68 8.22
N ALA A 61 -6.76 14.20 9.06
CA ALA A 61 -5.62 13.41 8.63
C ALA A 61 -6.01 12.24 7.73
N PRO A 62 -5.19 11.91 6.72
CA PRO A 62 -5.46 10.78 5.83
C PRO A 62 -5.61 9.48 6.60
N ARG A 63 -6.68 8.71 6.28
CA ARG A 63 -6.96 7.39 6.84
C ARG A 63 -7.16 6.38 5.75
N SER A 64 -6.56 5.22 5.96
CA SER A 64 -6.69 4.06 5.08
C SER A 64 -7.08 2.84 5.89
N ASN A 65 -8.16 2.19 5.48
CA ASN A 65 -8.64 0.95 6.08
C ASN A 65 -8.69 -0.13 5.01
N TYR A 66 -8.15 -1.31 5.34
CA TYR A 66 -8.12 -2.47 4.48
C TYR A 66 -8.70 -3.66 5.22
N LEU A 67 -9.62 -4.35 4.59
CA LEU A 67 -10.12 -5.65 5.03
C LEU A 67 -9.86 -6.65 3.91
N TYR A 68 -9.31 -7.79 4.27
CA TYR A 68 -8.95 -8.81 3.31
C TYR A 68 -9.30 -10.20 3.85
N TYR A 69 -9.93 -11.01 3.00
CA TYR A 69 -10.13 -12.44 3.21
C TYR A 69 -9.35 -13.21 2.17
N SER A 70 -8.60 -14.22 2.59
CA SER A 70 -7.89 -15.17 1.75
C SER A 70 -8.39 -16.58 2.01
N GLY A 71 -8.90 -17.25 1.00
CA GLY A 71 -9.27 -18.66 1.06
C GLY A 71 -8.05 -19.56 0.89
N ALA A 72 -8.08 -20.74 1.51
CA ALA A 72 -7.07 -21.76 1.27
C ALA A 72 -7.17 -22.33 -0.15
N PRO A 73 -6.05 -22.75 -0.77
CA PRO A 73 -6.08 -23.31 -2.11
C PRO A 73 -6.86 -24.64 -2.16
N LYS A 74 -7.80 -24.71 -3.10
CA LYS A 74 -8.51 -25.95 -3.45
C LYS A 74 -8.11 -26.32 -4.88
N LYS A 75 -7.43 -27.45 -5.07
CA LYS A 75 -6.89 -27.87 -6.38
C LYS A 75 -6.06 -26.75 -7.05
N ASN A 76 -5.15 -26.13 -6.32
CA ASN A 76 -4.29 -25.04 -6.77
C ASN A 76 -4.99 -23.68 -7.00
N LEU A 77 -6.31 -23.58 -6.89
CA LEU A 77 -7.06 -22.34 -7.05
C LEU A 77 -7.48 -21.78 -5.68
N SER A 78 -7.24 -20.50 -5.46
CA SER A 78 -7.61 -19.77 -4.26
C SER A 78 -8.45 -18.56 -4.63
N PHE A 79 -9.39 -18.18 -3.75
CA PHE A 79 -10.20 -16.98 -3.90
C PHE A 79 -10.07 -16.11 -2.66
N GLY A 80 -10.15 -14.82 -2.86
CA GLY A 80 -10.13 -13.82 -1.81
C GLY A 80 -11.11 -12.68 -2.08
N VAL A 81 -11.33 -11.89 -1.06
CA VAL A 81 -12.13 -10.67 -1.14
C VAL A 81 -11.35 -9.55 -0.49
N SER A 82 -11.33 -8.39 -1.10
CA SER A 82 -10.66 -7.21 -0.58
C SER A 82 -11.62 -6.02 -0.54
N VAL A 83 -11.59 -5.29 0.56
CA VAL A 83 -12.30 -4.02 0.76
C VAL A 83 -11.29 -2.98 1.22
N ILE A 84 -11.20 -1.88 0.49
CA ILE A 84 -10.29 -0.78 0.76
C ILE A 84 -11.13 0.49 0.90
N SER A 85 -10.89 1.25 1.96
CA SER A 85 -11.53 2.55 2.18
C SER A 85 -10.47 3.57 2.57
N ASN A 86 -10.35 4.61 1.76
CA ASN A 86 -9.35 5.66 1.91
C ASN A 86 -10.05 7.00 1.96
N LYS A 87 -9.73 7.76 3.00
CA LYS A 87 -10.19 9.13 3.16
C LYS A 87 -9.00 10.05 3.27
N ILE A 88 -8.91 11.01 2.36
CA ILE A 88 -7.88 12.06 2.34
C ILE A 88 -8.62 13.39 2.27
N TYR A 89 -8.69 14.08 3.40
CA TYR A 89 -9.43 15.34 3.54
C TYR A 89 -10.89 15.18 3.09
N ILE A 90 -11.29 15.82 1.99
CA ILE A 90 -12.66 15.77 1.40
C ILE A 90 -12.85 14.58 0.44
N ASP A 91 -11.76 13.94 0.01
CA ASP A 91 -11.81 12.82 -0.91
C ASP A 91 -11.97 11.50 -0.16
N THR A 92 -12.96 10.70 -0.56
CA THR A 92 -13.17 9.33 -0.09
C THR A 92 -13.18 8.39 -1.29
N ARG A 93 -12.36 7.34 -1.20
CA ARG A 93 -12.32 6.26 -2.19
C ARG A 93 -12.62 4.95 -1.50
N ASN A 94 -13.60 4.21 -2.02
CA ASN A 94 -13.89 2.85 -1.58
C ASN A 94 -13.71 1.90 -2.74
N GLN A 95 -13.14 0.72 -2.49
CA GLN A 95 -12.92 -0.32 -3.48
C GLN A 95 -13.36 -1.66 -2.90
N TYR A 96 -14.08 -2.42 -3.71
CA TYR A 96 -14.55 -3.77 -3.41
C TYR A 96 -14.08 -4.68 -4.55
N ALA A 97 -13.35 -5.73 -4.23
CA ALA A 97 -12.83 -6.62 -5.26
C ALA A 97 -12.81 -8.08 -4.80
N VAL A 98 -12.91 -8.97 -5.79
CA VAL A 98 -12.66 -10.40 -5.67
C VAL A 98 -11.33 -10.69 -6.33
N ASP A 99 -10.53 -11.51 -5.67
CA ASP A 99 -9.22 -11.94 -6.11
C ASP A 99 -9.27 -13.45 -6.37
N ALA A 100 -8.59 -13.90 -7.42
CA ALA A 100 -8.35 -15.31 -7.70
C ALA A 100 -6.87 -15.55 -7.94
N SER A 101 -6.31 -16.63 -7.41
CA SER A 101 -4.91 -16.99 -7.60
C SER A 101 -4.79 -18.48 -7.95
N TYR A 102 -3.98 -18.79 -8.95
CA TYR A 102 -3.68 -20.14 -9.37
C TYR A 102 -2.22 -20.49 -9.10
N LYS A 103 -1.99 -21.55 -8.32
CA LYS A 103 -0.68 -22.01 -7.88
C LYS A 103 -0.11 -23.07 -8.80
N LEU A 104 1.05 -22.83 -9.38
CA LEU A 104 1.84 -23.74 -10.19
C LEU A 104 3.10 -24.17 -9.44
N LYS A 105 3.44 -25.44 -9.51
CA LYS A 105 4.74 -25.95 -9.02
C LYS A 105 5.76 -25.82 -10.15
N LEU A 106 6.84 -25.06 -9.91
CA LEU A 106 7.91 -24.86 -10.91
C LEU A 106 9.01 -25.94 -10.85
N GLY A 107 8.90 -26.88 -9.92
CA GLY A 107 9.95 -27.85 -9.61
C GLY A 107 10.80 -27.42 -8.42
N GLY A 108 11.45 -28.41 -7.75
CA GLY A 108 12.17 -28.18 -6.50
C GLY A 108 11.26 -27.57 -5.42
N GLN A 109 11.73 -26.51 -4.79
CA GLN A 109 11.05 -25.83 -3.68
C GLN A 109 10.25 -24.60 -4.12
N TYR A 110 10.16 -24.31 -5.44
CA TYR A 110 9.55 -23.09 -5.94
C TYR A 110 8.13 -23.29 -6.43
N THR A 111 7.29 -22.31 -6.14
CA THR A 111 5.93 -22.18 -6.67
C THR A 111 5.74 -20.85 -7.36
N LEU A 112 4.92 -20.83 -8.41
CA LEU A 112 4.46 -19.62 -9.08
C LEU A 112 2.96 -19.48 -8.84
N ASN A 113 2.55 -18.39 -8.24
CA ASN A 113 1.15 -18.01 -8.11
C ASN A 113 0.85 -16.93 -9.17
N LEU A 114 -0.19 -17.14 -9.96
CA LEU A 114 -0.73 -16.18 -10.93
C LEU A 114 -2.05 -15.65 -10.40
N GLY A 115 -2.16 -14.33 -10.24
CA GLY A 115 -3.31 -13.69 -9.63
C GLY A 115 -4.07 -12.77 -10.57
N LEU A 116 -5.39 -12.76 -10.44
CA LEU A 116 -6.31 -11.83 -11.09
C LEU A 116 -7.22 -11.19 -10.04
N LYS A 117 -7.52 -9.92 -10.23
CA LYS A 117 -8.45 -9.13 -9.43
C LYS A 117 -9.53 -8.54 -10.31
N ALA A 118 -10.78 -8.57 -9.85
CA ALA A 118 -11.89 -7.88 -10.48
C ALA A 118 -12.76 -7.21 -9.41
N GLY A 119 -13.23 -6.00 -9.68
CA GLY A 119 -14.02 -5.28 -8.68
C GLY A 119 -14.58 -3.96 -9.19
N ILE A 120 -15.05 -3.18 -8.25
CA ILE A 120 -15.56 -1.82 -8.46
C ILE A 120 -14.98 -0.88 -7.42
N ALA A 121 -14.66 0.33 -7.81
CA ALA A 121 -14.29 1.39 -6.91
C ALA A 121 -15.23 2.60 -7.10
N SER A 122 -15.47 3.32 -6.01
CA SER A 122 -16.15 4.60 -5.99
C SER A 122 -15.20 5.68 -5.50
N LYS A 123 -15.27 6.85 -6.11
CA LYS A 123 -14.62 8.07 -5.61
C LYS A 123 -15.70 9.10 -5.32
N LYS A 124 -15.64 9.73 -4.14
CA LYS A 124 -16.52 10.79 -3.71
C LYS A 124 -15.67 11.95 -3.21
N THR A 125 -15.86 13.14 -3.77
CA THR A 125 -15.27 14.39 -3.29
C THR A 125 -16.38 15.23 -2.67
N ASN A 126 -16.31 15.46 -1.34
CA ASN A 126 -17.32 16.22 -0.61
C ASN A 126 -16.88 17.67 -0.46
N LEU A 127 -17.35 18.52 -1.33
CA LEU A 127 -17.03 19.95 -1.32
C LEU A 127 -17.68 20.72 -0.16
N GLU A 128 -18.69 20.16 0.50
CA GLU A 128 -19.32 20.75 1.68
C GLU A 128 -18.38 20.78 2.89
N ASP A 129 -17.46 19.80 2.97
CA ASP A 129 -16.45 19.68 4.04
C ASP A 129 -15.26 20.65 3.85
N LEU A 130 -15.25 21.48 2.80
CA LEU A 130 -14.22 22.51 2.64
C LEU A 130 -14.38 23.58 3.72
N ASP A 131 -13.36 23.76 4.56
CA ASP A 131 -13.25 24.91 5.45
C ASP A 131 -13.08 26.17 4.59
N ARG A 132 -14.15 26.94 4.48
CA ARG A 132 -14.15 28.16 3.69
C ARG A 132 -13.52 29.29 4.49
N ILE A 133 -12.49 29.89 3.92
CA ILE A 133 -11.86 31.11 4.46
C ILE A 133 -12.80 32.31 4.31
N THR A 134 -13.77 32.24 3.41
CA THR A 134 -14.74 33.33 3.16
C THR A 134 -16.17 32.85 3.43
N THR A 135 -16.96 33.68 4.11
CA THR A 135 -18.36 33.44 4.43
C THR A 135 -19.30 33.56 3.21
N GLU A 136 -18.79 33.85 2.01
CA GLU A 136 -19.60 33.95 0.81
C GLU A 136 -19.99 32.56 0.30
N SER A 137 -21.27 32.28 0.32
CA SER A 137 -21.88 31.08 -0.26
C SER A 137 -21.70 31.10 -1.78
N ASN A 138 -20.77 30.35 -2.32
CA ASN A 138 -20.69 30.11 -3.75
C ASN A 138 -21.56 28.90 -4.10
N PRO A 139 -22.71 29.07 -4.77
CA PRO A 139 -23.61 27.97 -5.10
C PRO A 139 -22.95 26.88 -6.01
N PHE A 140 -21.85 27.22 -6.68
CA PHE A 140 -21.09 26.28 -7.52
C PHE A 140 -20.19 25.32 -6.72
N ILE A 141 -20.00 25.55 -5.40
CA ILE A 141 -19.12 24.71 -4.53
C ILE A 141 -19.93 23.68 -3.73
N THR A 142 -21.23 23.60 -3.88
CA THR A 142 -22.11 22.68 -3.13
C THR A 142 -22.25 21.29 -3.76
N THR A 143 -21.60 21.04 -4.88
CA THR A 143 -21.78 19.78 -5.62
C THR A 143 -20.81 18.73 -5.13
N THR A 144 -21.33 17.64 -4.59
CA THR A 144 -20.58 16.42 -4.31
C THR A 144 -20.36 15.67 -5.61
N ASN A 145 -19.10 15.56 -6.05
CA ASN A 145 -18.76 14.74 -7.21
C ASN A 145 -18.56 13.30 -6.80
N GLN A 146 -19.30 12.39 -7.41
CA GLN A 146 -19.20 10.96 -7.17
C GLN A 146 -19.15 10.20 -8.48
N GLY A 147 -18.24 9.24 -8.58
CA GLY A 147 -18.13 8.34 -9.73
C GLY A 147 -17.74 6.94 -9.32
N ASN A 148 -18.19 5.96 -10.12
CA ASN A 148 -17.85 4.57 -9.98
C ASN A 148 -17.03 4.12 -11.19
N TYR A 149 -16.04 3.27 -10.98
CA TYR A 149 -15.22 2.73 -12.06
C TYR A 149 -14.83 1.29 -11.77
N PRO A 150 -14.65 0.46 -12.83
CA PRO A 150 -14.21 -0.90 -12.67
C PRO A 150 -12.76 -0.98 -12.22
N VAL A 151 -12.42 -2.05 -11.51
CA VAL A 151 -11.07 -2.39 -11.07
C VAL A 151 -10.70 -3.75 -11.65
N PHE A 152 -9.59 -3.79 -12.38
CA PHE A 152 -9.01 -5.03 -12.87
C PHE A 152 -7.52 -5.02 -12.57
N GLY A 153 -7.06 -6.03 -11.87
CA GLY A 153 -5.66 -6.18 -11.48
C GLY A 153 -5.13 -7.56 -11.85
N ALA A 154 -3.82 -7.64 -11.94
CA ALA A 154 -3.12 -8.89 -12.20
C ALA A 154 -1.76 -8.90 -11.49
N GLY A 155 -1.21 -10.09 -11.31
CA GLY A 155 0.14 -10.21 -10.78
C GLY A 155 0.62 -11.63 -10.71
N PHE A 156 1.89 -11.76 -10.35
CA PHE A 156 2.49 -13.04 -10.06
C PHE A 156 3.34 -12.97 -8.78
N LEU A 157 3.53 -14.13 -8.17
CA LEU A 157 4.38 -14.34 -7.02
C LEU A 157 5.16 -15.64 -7.22
N ILE A 158 6.49 -15.55 -7.27
CA ILE A 158 7.38 -16.69 -7.19
C ILE A 158 7.80 -16.81 -5.72
N GLN A 159 7.58 -17.97 -5.13
CA GLN A 159 7.86 -18.21 -3.73
C GLN A 159 8.58 -19.56 -3.55
N GLY A 160 9.71 -19.53 -2.84
CA GLY A 160 10.42 -20.69 -2.34
C GLY A 160 10.41 -20.73 -0.82
N GLU A 161 11.21 -21.58 -0.21
CA GLU A 161 11.32 -21.65 1.25
C GLU A 161 11.92 -20.38 1.86
N LYS A 162 12.91 -19.78 1.18
CA LYS A 162 13.67 -18.64 1.69
C LYS A 162 13.49 -17.38 0.87
N LEU A 163 13.21 -17.50 -0.42
CA LEU A 163 13.14 -16.38 -1.35
C LEU A 163 11.72 -16.18 -1.87
N TYR A 164 11.30 -14.95 -1.98
CA TYR A 164 10.13 -14.60 -2.78
C TYR A 164 10.43 -13.41 -3.69
N PHE A 165 9.76 -13.41 -4.84
CA PHE A 165 9.71 -12.28 -5.76
C PHE A 165 8.30 -12.12 -6.30
N SER A 166 7.81 -10.89 -6.35
CA SER A 166 6.46 -10.62 -6.85
C SER A 166 6.41 -9.35 -7.69
N LEU A 167 5.49 -9.37 -8.64
CA LEU A 167 5.13 -8.23 -9.44
C LEU A 167 3.61 -8.23 -9.60
N GLY A 168 2.98 -7.07 -9.43
CA GLY A 168 1.53 -6.97 -9.56
C GLY A 168 1.03 -5.55 -9.68
N THR A 169 -0.16 -5.43 -10.18
CA THR A 169 -0.92 -4.20 -10.22
C THR A 169 -2.33 -4.46 -9.67
N PRO A 170 -2.78 -3.70 -8.67
CA PRO A 170 -4.14 -3.85 -8.14
C PRO A 170 -5.21 -3.32 -9.11
N ASN A 171 -4.84 -2.43 -10.00
CA ASN A 171 -5.70 -1.92 -11.07
C ASN A 171 -4.85 -1.40 -12.23
N PHE A 172 -5.05 -1.95 -13.42
CA PHE A 172 -4.40 -1.49 -14.65
C PHE A 172 -5.29 -0.57 -15.50
N LEU A 173 -6.54 -0.32 -15.07
CA LEU A 173 -7.42 0.65 -15.73
C LEU A 173 -7.17 2.06 -15.22
N ASN A 174 -7.30 3.02 -16.12
CA ASN A 174 -7.30 4.43 -15.75
C ASN A 174 -8.74 4.86 -15.40
N PRO A 175 -9.01 5.30 -14.15
CA PRO A 175 -10.34 5.72 -13.72
C PRO A 175 -10.94 6.88 -14.53
N GLU A 176 -10.13 7.78 -15.08
CA GLU A 176 -10.59 8.96 -15.85
C GLU A 176 -11.43 8.58 -17.05
N LYS A 177 -11.22 7.41 -17.63
CA LYS A 177 -11.99 6.93 -18.79
C LYS A 177 -13.44 6.56 -18.46
N PHE A 178 -13.79 6.50 -17.16
CA PHE A 178 -15.06 6.00 -16.67
C PHE A 178 -15.89 7.03 -15.89
N ILE A 179 -15.35 8.23 -15.68
CA ILE A 179 -16.02 9.29 -14.94
C ILE A 179 -16.05 10.56 -15.81
N ASP A 180 -17.25 11.02 -16.16
CA ASP A 180 -17.46 12.13 -17.11
C ASP A 180 -16.97 13.50 -16.63
N ASP A 181 -16.79 13.68 -15.33
CA ASP A 181 -16.32 14.94 -14.74
C ASP A 181 -14.82 14.91 -14.48
N SER A 182 -14.05 15.10 -15.55
CA SER A 182 -12.59 15.02 -15.55
C SER A 182 -11.89 16.16 -14.79
N SER A 183 -12.60 17.21 -14.40
CA SER A 183 -11.99 18.41 -13.80
C SER A 183 -11.42 18.19 -12.38
N PHE A 184 -11.82 17.12 -11.68
CA PHE A 184 -11.38 16.81 -10.32
C PHE A 184 -10.65 15.47 -10.17
N ILE A 185 -10.41 14.74 -11.25
CA ILE A 185 -9.71 13.47 -11.20
C ILE A 185 -8.28 13.69 -11.65
N GLN A 186 -7.36 13.67 -10.70
CA GLN A 186 -5.94 13.58 -11.03
C GLN A 186 -5.69 12.29 -11.80
N ASN A 187 -4.93 12.41 -12.88
CA ASN A 187 -4.50 11.31 -13.73
C ASN A 187 -3.91 10.18 -12.88
N GLN A 188 -4.68 9.10 -12.70
CA GLN A 188 -4.27 7.96 -11.91
C GLN A 188 -3.71 6.90 -12.86
N ASN A 189 -2.43 7.05 -13.22
CA ASN A 189 -1.73 6.03 -13.97
C ASN A 189 -1.71 4.70 -13.18
N PRO A 190 -1.75 3.56 -13.90
CA PRO A 190 -1.61 2.25 -13.28
C PRO A 190 -0.36 2.18 -12.41
N ILE A 191 -0.49 1.53 -11.26
CA ILE A 191 0.60 1.35 -10.31
C ILE A 191 1.12 -0.05 -10.44
N LEU A 192 2.43 -0.17 -10.63
CA LEU A 192 3.13 -1.43 -10.58
C LEU A 192 3.83 -1.58 -9.23
N TYR A 193 3.52 -2.66 -8.53
CA TYR A 193 4.16 -3.03 -7.28
C TYR A 193 5.12 -4.19 -7.51
N MET A 194 6.35 -4.02 -7.04
CA MET A 194 7.38 -5.06 -7.02
C MET A 194 7.77 -5.33 -5.57
N ALA A 195 8.01 -6.58 -5.23
CA ALA A 195 8.56 -6.93 -3.93
C ALA A 195 9.47 -8.16 -4.04
N ALA A 196 10.54 -8.13 -3.27
CA ALA A 196 11.44 -9.26 -3.10
C ALA A 196 11.89 -9.33 -1.64
N GLY A 197 12.14 -10.53 -1.16
CA GLY A 197 12.67 -10.72 0.17
C GLY A 197 13.30 -12.09 0.34
N TYR A 198 14.12 -12.19 1.36
CA TYR A 198 14.86 -13.39 1.68
C TYR A 198 14.75 -13.69 3.17
N SER A 199 14.67 -14.97 3.54
CA SER A 199 14.65 -15.42 4.93
C SER A 199 16.00 -16.06 5.28
N ILE A 200 16.68 -15.50 6.27
CA ILE A 200 17.97 -15.98 6.79
C ILE A 200 17.70 -16.62 8.14
N ASP A 201 17.94 -17.92 8.22
CA ASP A 201 17.88 -18.66 9.46
C ASP A 201 19.16 -18.39 10.28
N LEU A 202 18.99 -17.98 11.53
CA LEU A 202 20.10 -17.66 12.43
C LEU A 202 20.62 -18.88 13.20
N GLY A 203 19.96 -20.03 13.10
CA GLY A 203 20.37 -21.27 13.74
C GLY A 203 20.23 -21.29 15.27
N PHE A 204 19.67 -20.24 15.88
CA PHE A 204 19.43 -20.17 17.32
C PHE A 204 17.99 -19.75 17.62
N PHE A 205 17.36 -20.38 18.60
CA PHE A 205 16.02 -20.08 19.10
C PHE A 205 14.94 -19.95 18.02
N ASP A 206 14.99 -20.75 16.94
CA ASP A 206 14.05 -20.67 15.80
C ASP A 206 13.83 -19.22 15.32
N SER A 207 14.94 -18.50 15.19
CA SER A 207 14.92 -17.08 14.82
C SER A 207 15.39 -16.87 13.39
N THR A 208 14.75 -15.90 12.70
CA THR A 208 15.08 -15.52 11.33
C THR A 208 15.21 -14.03 11.16
N ILE A 209 16.08 -13.59 10.24
CA ILE A 209 16.11 -12.25 9.72
C ILE A 209 15.54 -12.27 8.31
N ASN A 210 14.60 -11.37 8.03
CA ASN A 210 13.90 -11.30 6.75
C ASN A 210 14.09 -9.92 6.11
N PRO A 211 15.22 -9.66 5.41
CA PRO A 211 15.39 -8.47 4.61
C PRO A 211 14.42 -8.48 3.42
N TYR A 212 13.92 -7.30 3.06
CA TYR A 212 13.05 -7.14 1.91
C TYR A 212 13.20 -5.76 1.27
N VAL A 213 12.81 -5.70 0.01
CA VAL A 213 12.68 -4.48 -0.77
C VAL A 213 11.31 -4.49 -1.44
N THR A 214 10.65 -3.34 -1.42
CA THR A 214 9.44 -3.10 -2.21
C THR A 214 9.65 -1.87 -3.09
N SER A 215 9.04 -1.86 -4.25
CA SER A 215 9.05 -0.72 -5.14
C SER A 215 7.65 -0.49 -5.69
N ARG A 216 7.27 0.76 -5.75
CA ARG A 216 6.03 1.25 -6.34
C ARG A 216 6.37 2.20 -7.47
N ILE A 217 5.96 1.82 -8.67
CA ILE A 217 6.26 2.52 -9.92
C ILE A 217 4.96 3.07 -10.48
N ILE A 218 4.93 4.38 -10.74
CA ILE A 218 3.80 5.10 -11.34
C ILE A 218 4.38 5.94 -12.47
N THR A 219 3.81 5.85 -13.66
CA THR A 219 4.27 6.65 -14.80
C THR A 219 4.11 8.14 -14.49
N GLY A 220 5.19 8.90 -14.69
CA GLY A 220 5.20 10.36 -14.45
C GLY A 220 5.42 10.77 -12.99
N VAL A 221 5.71 9.84 -12.09
CA VAL A 221 5.97 10.11 -10.67
C VAL A 221 7.29 9.44 -10.28
N PRO A 222 8.13 10.04 -9.41
CA PRO A 222 9.32 9.40 -8.89
C PRO A 222 9.00 8.05 -8.24
N ASN A 223 9.81 7.04 -8.55
CA ASN A 223 9.64 5.70 -8.00
C ASN A 223 9.82 5.73 -6.48
N GLN A 224 8.91 5.07 -5.78
CA GLN A 224 9.00 4.88 -4.34
C GLN A 224 9.61 3.51 -4.05
N MET A 225 10.72 3.51 -3.35
CA MET A 225 11.35 2.29 -2.84
C MET A 225 11.26 2.23 -1.33
N SER A 226 11.05 1.03 -0.81
CA SER A 226 11.15 0.74 0.61
C SER A 226 12.15 -0.40 0.79
N ILE A 227 13.11 -0.20 1.68
CA ILE A 227 14.06 -1.23 2.10
C ILE A 227 13.85 -1.45 3.58
N GLY A 228 13.70 -2.70 3.99
CA GLY A 228 13.48 -3.03 5.38
C GLY A 228 13.97 -4.42 5.74
N GLY A 229 13.88 -4.72 7.01
CA GLY A 229 14.18 -6.04 7.54
C GLY A 229 13.42 -6.30 8.83
N ASN A 230 13.03 -7.54 9.02
CA ASN A 230 12.32 -7.99 10.22
C ASN A 230 13.11 -9.11 10.88
N PHE A 231 13.22 -9.04 12.20
CA PHE A 231 13.71 -10.12 13.06
C PHE A 231 12.50 -10.86 13.63
N ASN A 232 12.37 -12.13 13.30
CA ASN A 232 11.34 -13.03 13.84
C ASN A 232 11.97 -13.90 14.92
N PHE A 233 11.35 -13.97 16.09
CA PHE A 233 11.79 -14.78 17.22
C PHE A 233 10.75 -15.84 17.55
N LYS A 234 11.14 -17.12 17.42
CA LYS A 234 10.33 -18.31 17.76
C LYS A 234 8.93 -18.32 17.13
N ASN A 235 8.73 -17.57 16.07
CA ASN A 235 7.40 -17.30 15.51
C ASN A 235 6.37 -16.78 16.55
N ILE A 236 6.85 -16.11 17.61
CA ILE A 236 6.05 -15.51 18.68
C ILE A 236 5.94 -14.01 18.45
N PHE A 237 7.04 -13.33 18.21
CA PHE A 237 7.04 -11.91 17.91
C PHE A 237 7.97 -11.58 16.75
N GLU A 238 7.70 -10.48 16.11
CA GLU A 238 8.50 -9.96 15.02
C GLU A 238 8.70 -8.45 15.20
N ILE A 239 9.95 -8.00 15.13
CA ILE A 239 10.32 -6.60 15.18
C ILE A 239 10.94 -6.25 13.84
N GLY A 240 10.55 -5.12 13.27
CA GLY A 240 11.07 -4.69 11.99
C GLY A 240 11.34 -3.20 11.94
N MET A 241 12.20 -2.85 10.99
CA MET A 241 12.47 -1.45 10.64
C MET A 241 12.70 -1.34 9.14
N GLY A 242 12.52 -0.15 8.64
CA GLY A 242 12.80 0.14 7.24
C GLY A 242 12.83 1.63 6.94
N TYR A 243 13.25 1.91 5.72
CA TYR A 243 13.33 3.24 5.15
C TYR A 243 12.59 3.28 3.83
N LYS A 244 11.83 4.35 3.60
CA LYS A 244 11.15 4.64 2.33
C LYS A 244 11.80 5.85 1.67
N SER A 245 12.04 5.76 0.36
CA SER A 245 12.74 6.79 -0.44
C SER A 245 12.06 8.16 -0.45
N ILE A 246 10.88 8.28 0.15
CA ILE A 246 10.15 9.54 0.36
C ILE A 246 10.40 10.14 1.74
N ASP A 247 11.61 9.92 2.29
CA ASP A 247 12.12 10.48 3.55
C ASP A 247 11.36 10.05 4.81
N TYR A 248 10.96 8.77 4.86
CA TYR A 248 10.38 8.15 6.06
C TYR A 248 11.19 6.95 6.51
N ALA A 249 11.51 6.91 7.79
CA ALA A 249 11.86 5.67 8.48
C ALA A 249 10.64 5.15 9.24
N TYR A 250 10.56 3.85 9.45
CA TYR A 250 9.50 3.23 10.23
C TYR A 250 10.04 2.09 11.08
N VAL A 251 9.32 1.84 12.16
CA VAL A 251 9.52 0.68 13.02
C VAL A 251 8.19 -0.05 13.16
N MET A 252 8.27 -1.35 13.31
CA MET A 252 7.10 -2.19 13.50
C MET A 252 7.33 -3.26 14.55
N PHE A 253 6.26 -3.67 15.19
CA PHE A 253 6.20 -4.78 16.11
C PHE A 253 4.98 -5.64 15.79
N MET A 254 5.13 -6.96 15.80
CA MET A 254 4.04 -7.91 15.62
C MET A 254 4.14 -9.02 16.66
N LEU A 255 3.01 -9.34 17.26
CA LEU A 255 2.83 -10.46 18.16
C LEU A 255 2.01 -11.55 17.46
N LYS A 256 2.52 -12.77 17.44
CA LYS A 256 1.89 -13.95 16.83
C LYS A 256 1.40 -14.89 17.94
N LEU A 257 0.10 -14.90 18.16
CA LEU A 257 -0.50 -15.71 19.21
C LEU A 257 -0.77 -17.14 18.75
N LYS A 258 -0.63 -18.11 19.65
CA LYS A 258 -0.81 -19.55 19.35
C LYS A 258 -2.20 -19.90 18.81
N MET A 259 -3.22 -19.08 19.09
CA MET A 259 -4.60 -19.25 18.59
C MET A 259 -4.79 -18.80 17.13
N GLY A 260 -3.71 -18.52 16.40
CA GLY A 260 -3.77 -18.09 15.00
C GLY A 260 -4.03 -16.60 14.80
N ILE A 261 -3.95 -15.80 15.87
CA ILE A 261 -4.12 -14.35 15.82
C ILE A 261 -2.76 -13.67 15.78
N ASP A 262 -2.54 -12.80 14.81
CA ASP A 262 -1.40 -11.90 14.73
C ASP A 262 -1.88 -10.47 14.95
N ILE A 263 -1.20 -9.71 15.81
CA ILE A 263 -1.51 -8.31 16.09
C ILE A 263 -0.22 -7.50 15.88
N GLY A 264 -0.30 -6.45 15.09
CA GLY A 264 0.85 -5.62 14.76
C GLY A 264 0.58 -4.14 14.97
N TYR A 265 1.64 -3.43 15.27
CA TYR A 265 1.71 -1.98 15.34
C TYR A 265 2.92 -1.49 14.58
N ALA A 266 2.76 -0.43 13.81
CA ALA A 266 3.89 0.25 13.18
C ALA A 266 3.70 1.77 13.30
N THR A 267 4.83 2.47 13.32
CA THR A 267 4.86 3.93 13.28
C THR A 267 5.97 4.40 12.37
N ASP A 268 5.76 5.51 11.69
CA ASP A 268 6.73 6.17 10.86
C ASP A 268 7.08 7.55 11.39
N PHE A 269 8.23 8.03 10.99
CA PHE A 269 8.74 9.35 11.31
C PHE A 269 9.54 9.90 10.13
N GLY A 270 9.41 11.20 9.90
CA GLY A 270 10.17 11.89 8.85
C GLY A 270 11.66 11.90 9.16
N VAL A 271 12.49 11.66 8.15
CA VAL A 271 13.95 11.70 8.21
C VAL A 271 14.40 12.73 7.18
N GLY A 272 15.23 13.72 7.60
CA GLY A 272 15.78 14.72 6.67
C GLY A 272 15.35 16.16 6.95
N ASN A 273 15.78 17.10 6.09
CA ASN A 273 15.60 18.55 6.28
C ASN A 273 14.14 19.05 6.22
N ASN A 274 13.18 18.21 5.84
CA ASN A 274 11.76 18.52 5.81
C ASN A 274 11.02 18.12 7.08
N SER A 275 11.73 17.91 8.18
CA SER A 275 11.19 17.47 9.49
C SER A 275 10.31 18.49 10.20
N ASN A 276 10.13 19.72 9.66
CA ASN A 276 9.33 20.78 10.30
C ASN A 276 7.82 20.51 10.30
N ILE A 277 7.33 19.52 9.54
CA ILE A 277 5.95 19.05 9.64
C ILE A 277 6.02 17.71 10.38
N SER A 278 5.38 17.62 11.55
CA SER A 278 5.22 16.34 12.27
C SER A 278 4.50 15.34 11.35
N ARG A 279 5.29 14.49 10.68
CA ARG A 279 4.81 13.49 9.71
C ARG A 279 4.71 12.11 10.32
N THR A 280 4.49 12.03 11.62
CA THR A 280 4.27 10.75 12.30
C THR A 280 2.92 10.20 11.93
N GLY A 281 2.91 8.95 11.50
CA GLY A 281 1.71 8.16 11.30
C GLY A 281 1.79 6.88 12.11
N PHE A 282 0.68 6.19 12.23
CA PHE A 282 0.65 4.86 12.83
C PHE A 282 -0.22 3.91 12.01
N GLU A 283 0.08 2.63 12.16
CA GLU A 283 -0.63 1.54 11.52
C GLU A 283 -0.91 0.44 12.53
N LEU A 284 -2.16 -0.03 12.55
CA LEU A 284 -2.60 -1.17 13.33
C LEU A 284 -2.95 -2.30 12.37
N PHE A 285 -2.50 -3.49 12.70
CA PHE A 285 -2.70 -4.69 11.93
C PHE A 285 -3.27 -5.79 12.82
N ALA A 286 -4.26 -6.51 12.33
CA ALA A 286 -4.73 -7.73 12.93
C ALA A 286 -5.03 -8.77 11.84
N LYS A 287 -4.63 -10.03 12.07
CA LYS A 287 -4.85 -11.15 11.17
C LYS A 287 -5.26 -12.38 11.97
N TYR A 288 -6.25 -13.10 11.47
CA TYR A 288 -6.64 -14.40 11.99
C TYR A 288 -6.42 -15.47 10.92
N ARG A 289 -5.70 -16.53 11.28
CA ARG A 289 -5.46 -17.72 10.45
C ARG A 289 -6.33 -18.86 10.97
N PHE A 290 -7.09 -19.47 10.05
CA PHE A 290 -8.00 -20.57 10.36
C PHE A 290 -7.30 -21.91 10.33
#